data_331e10d0d022067dd24fec35a7235cc6
#
_entry.id   331e10d0d022067dd24fec35a7235cc6
#
_cell.length_a   1.000
_cell.length_b   1.000
_cell.length_c   1.000
_cell.angle_alpha   90.00
_cell.angle_beta   90.00
_cell.angle_gamma   90.00
#
_symmetry.space_group_name_H-M   'P 1'
#
loop_
_entity.id
_entity.type
_entity.pdbx_description
1 polymer ?
#
loop_
_entity_poly.entity_id
_entity_poly.type
_entity_poly.pdbx_seq_one_letter_code
_entity_poly.pdbx_strand_id
1 'polypeptide(L)'
;MNVEFSKSFDKQTSRITDKILLKRVGNIIKAVISCDSLNEVPNLKPIVGHPGFYRIRFGDYRIGISLEEETVWFHFFGKRDESTYKKFP
;
A
#
# COMPACT_ATOMS: atom_id res chain seq x y z
N MET A 1 -11.80 7.38 1.60
CA MET A 1 -11.15 7.86 0.38
C MET A 1 -11.40 6.93 -0.79
N ASN A 2 -11.36 7.44 -2.01
CA ASN A 2 -11.43 6.60 -3.20
C ASN A 2 -10.12 5.84 -3.37
N VAL A 3 -10.18 4.61 -3.87
CA VAL A 3 -8.98 3.80 -4.09
C VAL A 3 -8.95 3.25 -5.50
N GLU A 4 -7.75 3.11 -6.03
CA GLU A 4 -7.48 2.49 -7.32
C GLU A 4 -6.27 1.57 -7.16
N PHE A 5 -6.14 0.59 -8.04
CA PHE A 5 -5.08 -0.40 -7.98
C PHE A 5 -4.33 -0.46 -9.29
N SER A 6 -3.00 -0.40 -9.21
CA SER A 6 -2.16 -0.58 -10.39
C SER A 6 -2.13 -2.05 -10.80
N LYS A 7 -1.73 -2.31 -12.04
CA LYS A 7 -1.54 -3.68 -12.52
C LYS A 7 -0.46 -4.41 -11.73
N SER A 8 0.59 -3.70 -11.32
CA SER A 8 1.65 -4.28 -10.49
C SER A 8 1.12 -4.75 -9.14
N PHE A 9 0.31 -3.93 -8.49
CA PHE A 9 -0.27 -4.28 -7.20
C PHE A 9 -1.19 -5.50 -7.35
N ASP A 10 -2.06 -5.50 -8.34
CA ASP A 10 -2.96 -6.63 -8.60
C ASP A 10 -2.18 -7.93 -8.85
N LYS A 11 -1.13 -7.85 -9.66
CA LYS A 11 -0.28 -9.00 -9.94
C LYS A 11 0.41 -9.52 -8.70
N GLN A 12 0.96 -8.62 -7.88
CA GLN A 12 1.67 -9.00 -6.67
C GLN A 12 0.74 -9.62 -5.64
N THR A 13 -0.45 -9.05 -5.45
CA THR A 13 -1.40 -9.58 -4.47
C THR A 13 -2.07 -10.87 -4.95
N SER A 14 -2.21 -11.06 -6.25
CA SER A 14 -2.78 -12.30 -6.80
C SER A 14 -1.92 -13.53 -6.51
N ARG A 15 -0.65 -13.33 -6.16
CA ARG A 15 0.29 -14.41 -5.82
C ARG A 15 0.23 -14.80 -4.35
N ILE A 16 -0.53 -14.09 -3.54
CA ILE A 16 -0.64 -14.40 -2.11
C ILE A 16 -1.46 -15.67 -1.94
N THR A 17 -0.83 -16.69 -1.34
CA THR A 17 -1.51 -17.96 -1.01
C THR A 17 -1.86 -18.03 0.47
N ASP A 18 -1.19 -17.26 1.32
CA ASP A 18 -1.44 -17.22 2.75
C ASP A 18 -2.73 -16.43 3.02
N LYS A 19 -3.74 -17.12 3.54
CA LYS A 19 -5.05 -16.53 3.80
C LYS A 19 -5.01 -15.42 4.86
N ILE A 20 -4.13 -15.57 5.85
CA ILE A 20 -3.97 -14.57 6.92
C ILE A 20 -3.37 -13.29 6.33
N LEU A 21 -2.35 -13.44 5.52
CA LEU A 21 -1.72 -12.31 4.85
C LEU A 21 -2.70 -11.59 3.93
N LEU A 22 -3.47 -12.34 3.15
CA LEU A 22 -4.46 -11.77 2.24
C LEU A 22 -5.52 -10.98 3.02
N LYS A 23 -5.94 -11.50 4.16
CA LYS A 23 -6.89 -10.79 5.03
C LYS A 23 -6.30 -9.50 5.57
N ARG A 24 -5.02 -9.51 5.94
CA ARG A 24 -4.33 -8.31 6.44
C ARG A 24 -4.25 -7.23 5.36
N VAL A 25 -3.93 -7.61 4.13
CA VAL A 25 -3.92 -6.69 3.00
C VAL A 25 -5.32 -6.09 2.79
N GLY A 26 -6.35 -6.94 2.82
CA GLY A 26 -7.74 -6.49 2.69
C GLY A 26 -8.13 -5.50 3.78
N ASN A 27 -7.71 -5.74 5.02
CA ASN A 27 -8.00 -4.84 6.14
C ASN A 27 -7.34 -3.48 5.96
N ILE A 28 -6.13 -3.44 5.42
CA ILE A 28 -5.43 -2.19 5.13
C ILE A 28 -6.18 -1.40 4.05
N ILE A 29 -6.62 -2.08 3.00
CA ILE A 29 -7.39 -1.44 1.94
C ILE A 29 -8.69 -0.84 2.50
N LYS A 30 -9.39 -1.60 3.35
CA LYS A 30 -10.61 -1.11 4.00
C LYS A 30 -10.35 0.09 4.89
N ALA A 31 -9.24 0.09 5.61
CA ALA A 31 -8.88 1.23 6.46
C ALA A 31 -8.66 2.50 5.62
N VAL A 32 -8.02 2.36 4.47
CA VAL A 32 -7.81 3.49 3.56
C VAL A 32 -9.14 3.99 2.98
N ILE A 33 -10.01 3.07 2.57
CA ILE A 33 -11.33 3.44 2.04
C ILE A 33 -12.13 4.22 3.09
N SER A 34 -12.05 3.80 4.34
CA SER A 34 -12.87 4.36 5.43
C SER A 34 -12.31 5.65 6.01
N CYS A 35 -11.03 5.97 5.80
CA CYS A 35 -10.42 7.13 6.42
C CYS A 35 -10.82 8.44 5.71
N ASP A 36 -10.85 9.52 6.47
CA ASP A 36 -11.04 10.87 5.94
C ASP A 36 -9.69 11.49 5.58
N SER A 37 -8.63 11.03 6.23
CA SER A 37 -7.26 11.49 6.00
C SER A 37 -6.30 10.31 6.16
N LEU A 38 -5.24 10.29 5.37
CA LEU A 38 -4.22 9.23 5.47
C LEU A 38 -3.53 9.19 6.82
N ASN A 39 -3.58 10.29 7.58
CA ASN A 39 -3.04 10.31 8.95
C ASN A 39 -3.71 9.29 9.88
N GLU A 40 -4.91 8.85 9.54
CA GLU A 40 -5.66 7.88 10.34
C GLU A 40 -5.21 6.44 10.10
N VAL A 41 -4.45 6.20 9.04
CA VAL A 41 -4.03 4.84 8.68
C VAL A 41 -2.80 4.44 9.50
N PRO A 42 -2.87 3.35 10.28
CA PRO A 42 -1.73 2.92 11.09
C PRO A 42 -0.52 2.55 10.23
N ASN A 43 0.67 2.87 10.74
CA ASN A 43 1.95 2.48 10.13
C ASN A 43 2.22 3.10 8.76
N LEU A 44 1.46 4.10 8.39
CA LEU A 44 1.67 4.86 7.16
C LEU A 44 2.73 5.93 7.40
N LYS A 45 3.70 6.04 6.49
CA LYS A 45 4.74 7.07 6.53
C LYS A 45 4.99 7.64 5.15
N PRO A 46 5.24 8.94 5.04
CA PRO A 46 5.61 9.54 3.77
C PRO A 46 6.98 9.03 3.31
N ILE A 47 7.16 8.97 2.00
CA ILE A 47 8.45 8.61 1.41
C ILE A 47 9.23 9.89 1.20
N VAL A 48 10.43 9.96 1.82
CA VAL A 48 11.27 11.14 1.74
C VAL A 48 11.68 11.42 0.30
N GLY A 49 11.53 12.69 -0.12
CA GLY A 49 11.91 13.12 -1.47
C GLY A 49 10.85 12.87 -2.53
N HIS A 50 9.71 12.28 -2.17
CA HIS A 50 8.63 11.97 -3.12
C HIS A 50 7.29 12.43 -2.56
N PRO A 51 6.95 13.72 -2.68
CA PRO A 51 5.68 14.24 -2.16
C PRO A 51 4.49 13.48 -2.73
N GLY A 52 3.53 13.17 -1.87
CA GLY A 52 2.33 12.43 -2.27
C GLY A 52 2.49 10.92 -2.32
N PHE A 53 3.69 10.41 -2.02
CA PHE A 53 3.94 8.97 -1.97
C PHE A 53 4.17 8.51 -0.53
N TYR A 54 3.58 7.38 -0.18
CA TYR A 54 3.58 6.84 1.18
C TYR A 54 3.82 5.35 1.17
N ARG A 55 4.25 4.82 2.31
CA ARG A 55 4.36 3.38 2.52
C ARG A 55 3.61 2.99 3.78
N ILE A 56 3.03 1.80 3.75
CA ILE A 56 2.37 1.20 4.90
C ILE A 56 3.12 -0.09 5.23
N ARG A 57 3.65 -0.17 6.45
CA ARG A 57 4.37 -1.37 6.92
C ARG A 57 3.44 -2.24 7.74
N PHE A 58 3.53 -3.55 7.55
CA PHE A 58 2.82 -4.50 8.39
C PHE A 58 3.60 -5.83 8.37
N GLY A 59 4.08 -6.25 9.55
CA GLY A 59 4.95 -7.43 9.65
C GLY A 59 6.19 -7.25 8.78
N ASP A 60 6.49 -8.23 7.95
CA ASP A 60 7.64 -8.22 7.05
C ASP A 60 7.32 -7.63 5.67
N TYR A 61 6.16 -7.00 5.52
CA TYR A 61 5.65 -6.54 4.24
C TYR A 61 5.48 -5.03 4.19
N ARG A 62 5.36 -4.52 2.98
CA ARG A 62 5.07 -3.10 2.71
C ARG A 62 4.09 -2.97 1.58
N ILE A 63 3.26 -1.92 1.68
CA ILE A 63 2.41 -1.47 0.59
C ILE A 63 2.83 -0.06 0.25
N GLY A 64 3.07 0.19 -1.04
CA GLY A 64 3.37 1.53 -1.54
C GLY A 64 2.13 2.14 -2.17
N ILE A 65 1.83 3.38 -1.79
CA ILE A 65 0.67 4.10 -2.27
C ILE A 65 1.02 5.52 -2.67
N SER A 66 0.17 6.12 -3.49
CA SER A 66 0.24 7.56 -3.74
C SER A 66 -1.14 8.17 -3.55
N LEU A 67 -1.17 9.45 -3.20
CA LEU A 67 -2.40 10.22 -3.09
C LEU A 67 -2.42 11.24 -4.22
N GLU A 68 -3.43 11.14 -5.09
CA GLU A 68 -3.69 12.09 -6.15
C GLU A 68 -5.09 12.64 -5.96
N GLU A 69 -5.17 13.91 -5.55
CA GLU A 69 -6.43 14.54 -5.17
C GLU A 69 -7.07 13.73 -4.02
N GLU A 70 -8.22 13.12 -4.22
CA GLU A 70 -8.90 12.32 -3.20
C GLU A 70 -8.82 10.83 -3.47
N THR A 71 -7.95 10.42 -4.42
CA THR A 71 -7.79 9.01 -4.80
C THR A 71 -6.45 8.48 -4.34
N VAL A 72 -6.49 7.35 -3.64
CA VAL A 72 -5.30 6.63 -3.23
C VAL A 72 -5.05 5.51 -4.22
N TRP A 73 -3.86 5.53 -4.83
CA TRP A 73 -3.42 4.48 -5.73
C TRP A 73 -2.55 3.49 -4.99
N PHE A 74 -2.92 2.21 -5.05
CA PHE A 74 -2.08 1.13 -4.52
C PHE A 74 -1.16 0.67 -5.64
N HIS A 75 0.15 0.90 -5.48
CA HIS A 75 1.14 0.65 -6.52
C HIS A 75 1.95 -0.62 -6.31
N PHE A 76 2.24 -0.95 -5.06
CA PHE A 76 3.22 -1.98 -4.76
C PHE A 76 2.85 -2.75 -3.50
N PHE A 77 3.05 -4.07 -3.55
CA PHE A 77 3.00 -4.95 -2.39
C PHE A 77 4.20 -5.89 -2.46
N GLY A 78 4.93 -6.04 -1.36
CA GLY A 78 6.05 -6.97 -1.31
C GLY A 78 6.69 -7.02 0.06
N LYS A 79 7.72 -7.85 0.17
CA LYS A 79 8.51 -7.96 1.39
C LYS A 79 9.42 -6.75 1.54
N ARG A 80 9.75 -6.42 2.78
CA ARG A 80 10.54 -5.24 3.11
C ARG A 80 11.93 -5.23 2.48
N ASP A 81 12.51 -6.39 2.24
CA ASP A 81 13.87 -6.54 1.73
C ASP A 81 13.95 -6.90 0.25
N GLU A 82 12.83 -6.94 -0.47
CA GLU A 82 12.85 -7.27 -1.90
C GLU A 82 13.40 -6.13 -2.74
N SER A 83 14.27 -6.48 -3.70
CA SER A 83 14.90 -5.51 -4.59
C SER A 83 13.93 -4.80 -5.51
N THR A 84 12.82 -5.43 -5.88
CA THR A 84 11.77 -4.83 -6.70
C THR A 84 11.16 -3.61 -6.03
N TYR A 85 11.23 -3.53 -4.72
CA TYR A 85 10.76 -2.38 -3.95
C TYR A 85 11.47 -1.09 -4.35
N LYS A 86 12.71 -1.17 -4.81
CA LYS A 86 13.49 0.02 -5.20
C LYS A 86 12.92 0.78 -6.38
N LYS A 87 11.99 0.18 -7.12
CA LYS A 87 11.34 0.84 -8.27
C LYS A 87 10.13 1.68 -7.87
N PHE A 88 9.71 1.59 -6.64
CA PHE A 88 8.59 2.39 -6.12
C PHE A 88 9.15 3.45 -5.19
N PRO A 89 8.75 4.63 -5.49
CA PRO A 89 9.59 5.70 -5.97
C PRO A 89 10.77 5.81 -5.12
#